data_1d67d966355699cc7f15f4d9cee546a6
#
_entry.id   1d67d966355699cc7f15f4d9cee546a6
#
_cell.length_a   1.000
_cell.length_b   1.000
_cell.length_c   1.000
_cell.angle_alpha   90.00
_cell.angle_beta   90.00
_cell.angle_gamma   90.00
#
_symmetry.space_group_name_H-M   'P 1'
#
loop_
_entity.id
_entity.type
_entity.pdbx_description
1 polymer ?
#
loop_
_entity_poly.entity_id
_entity_poly.type
_entity_poly.pdbx_seq_one_letter_code
_entity_poly.pdbx_strand_id
1 'polypeptide(L)'
;MKLLIVALSLFAATLWCAPSFAQQPPRFPIDQNKLAVGAKEKTPEELKQMMANGSKFMLIDVNPRAQFEKETIPGAVNIPLEEIDEGLKKIPKDTVLVFACNRGPRSSQAAKIAEAAGFTSTTFCPIMKWKEEGNKTEAGKGKS
;
A
#
# COMPACT_ATOMS: atom_id res chain seq x y z
N MET A 1 59.40 3.75 -54.82
CA MET A 1 57.96 3.84 -54.77
C MET A 1 57.48 3.20 -53.50
N LYS A 2 57.05 4.00 -52.54
CA LYS A 2 56.64 3.52 -51.24
C LYS A 2 55.13 3.53 -51.23
N LEU A 3 54.53 2.35 -51.14
CA LEU A 3 53.10 2.22 -50.89
C LEU A 3 52.81 2.42 -49.39
N LEU A 4 52.13 3.46 -49.06
CA LEU A 4 51.57 3.70 -47.73
C LEU A 4 50.28 2.94 -47.61
N ILE A 5 50.26 1.88 -46.78
CA ILE A 5 49.06 1.20 -46.39
C ILE A 5 48.52 1.93 -45.16
N VAL A 6 47.45 2.68 -45.35
CA VAL A 6 46.68 3.30 -44.25
C VAL A 6 45.78 2.23 -43.68
N ALA A 7 46.12 1.74 -42.50
CA ALA A 7 45.24 0.85 -41.74
C ALA A 7 44.10 1.67 -41.12
N LEU A 8 42.92 1.47 -41.65
CA LEU A 8 41.66 2.04 -41.11
C LEU A 8 41.21 1.16 -39.95
N SER A 9 41.54 1.55 -38.73
CA SER A 9 41.03 0.89 -37.53
C SER A 9 39.55 1.28 -37.30
N LEU A 10 38.67 0.36 -37.63
CA LEU A 10 37.25 0.43 -37.27
C LEU A 10 37.09 0.26 -35.77
N PHE A 11 36.93 1.37 -35.07
CA PHE A 11 36.46 1.36 -33.69
C PHE A 11 34.98 0.98 -33.71
N ALA A 12 34.67 -0.30 -33.47
CA ALA A 12 33.33 -0.73 -33.17
C ALA A 12 32.96 -0.23 -31.77
N ALA A 13 32.29 0.90 -31.72
CA ALA A 13 31.63 1.35 -30.51
C ALA A 13 30.46 0.39 -30.21
N THR A 14 30.71 -0.59 -29.37
CA THR A 14 29.64 -1.38 -28.79
C THR A 14 28.83 -0.48 -27.88
N LEU A 15 27.71 0.03 -28.42
CA LEU A 15 26.66 0.70 -27.64
C LEU A 15 26.10 -0.34 -26.67
N TRP A 16 26.59 -0.33 -25.45
CA TRP A 16 26.01 -1.07 -24.35
C TRP A 16 24.68 -0.39 -24.04
N CYS A 17 23.63 -0.94 -24.63
CA CYS A 17 22.26 -0.58 -24.29
C CYS A 17 22.03 -1.12 -22.85
N ALA A 18 22.31 -0.28 -21.86
CA ALA A 18 21.88 -0.57 -20.51
C ALA A 18 20.36 -0.75 -20.55
N PRO A 19 19.79 -1.81 -19.96
CA PRO A 19 18.37 -1.90 -19.84
C PRO A 19 17.91 -0.68 -19.05
N SER A 20 17.22 0.24 -19.70
CA SER A 20 16.42 1.23 -19.01
C SER A 20 15.49 0.44 -18.08
N PHE A 21 15.79 0.50 -16.79
CA PHE A 21 14.78 0.24 -15.79
C PHE A 21 13.71 1.30 -16.05
N ALA A 22 12.82 1.00 -16.99
CA ALA A 22 11.59 1.73 -17.14
C ALA A 22 10.94 1.66 -15.76
N GLN A 23 10.97 2.79 -15.06
CA GLN A 23 10.18 2.99 -13.86
C GLN A 23 8.76 2.67 -14.28
N GLN A 24 8.31 1.46 -13.93
CA GLN A 24 6.93 1.10 -14.12
C GLN A 24 6.14 2.14 -13.35
N PRO A 25 5.24 2.88 -14.00
CA PRO A 25 4.38 3.79 -13.27
C PRO A 25 3.72 2.97 -12.17
N PRO A 26 3.59 3.51 -10.95
CA PRO A 26 2.91 2.80 -9.90
C PRO A 26 1.57 2.33 -10.46
N ARG A 27 1.25 1.05 -10.28
CA ARG A 27 0.04 0.40 -10.84
C ARG A 27 -1.24 1.14 -10.49
N PHE A 28 -1.14 2.04 -9.51
CA PHE A 28 -2.21 2.92 -9.08
C PHE A 28 -1.63 4.33 -8.95
N PRO A 29 -1.96 5.25 -9.87
CA PRO A 29 -1.66 6.66 -9.67
C PRO A 29 -2.46 7.10 -8.44
N ILE A 30 -1.77 7.15 -7.29
CA ILE A 30 -2.36 7.68 -6.06
C ILE A 30 -2.43 9.18 -6.26
N ASP A 31 -3.55 9.68 -6.73
CA ASP A 31 -3.85 11.10 -6.67
C ASP A 31 -4.05 11.46 -5.20
N GLN A 32 -3.00 12.00 -4.62
CA GLN A 32 -2.96 12.41 -3.21
C GLN A 32 -4.04 13.47 -2.87
N ASN A 33 -4.59 14.15 -3.88
CA ASN A 33 -5.61 15.18 -3.72
C ASN A 33 -7.03 14.63 -3.86
N LYS A 34 -7.19 13.42 -4.33
CA LYS A 34 -8.49 12.79 -4.52
C LYS A 34 -8.72 11.76 -3.41
N LEU A 35 -8.96 12.27 -2.20
CA LEU A 35 -9.63 11.46 -1.17
C LEU A 35 -10.85 10.81 -1.81
N ALA A 36 -10.88 9.50 -1.74
CA ALA A 36 -11.90 8.71 -2.40
C ALA A 36 -13.30 9.16 -1.96
N VAL A 37 -14.02 9.77 -2.85
CA VAL A 37 -15.45 10.00 -2.68
C VAL A 37 -16.10 8.62 -2.53
N GLY A 38 -16.55 8.26 -1.32
CA GLY A 38 -17.23 6.98 -1.04
C GLY A 38 -16.73 6.26 0.21
N ALA A 39 -15.42 6.09 0.38
CA ALA A 39 -14.90 5.41 1.57
C ALA A 39 -15.00 6.32 2.82
N LYS A 40 -15.74 5.86 3.83
CA LYS A 40 -15.94 6.62 5.07
C LYS A 40 -14.70 6.50 5.96
N GLU A 41 -14.16 7.66 6.35
CA GLU A 41 -13.14 7.70 7.40
C GLU A 41 -13.78 7.39 8.75
N LYS A 42 -13.15 6.50 9.51
CA LYS A 42 -13.50 6.14 10.87
C LYS A 42 -12.59 6.88 11.82
N THR A 43 -13.16 7.47 12.88
CA THR A 43 -12.35 8.11 13.91
C THR A 43 -11.61 7.06 14.74
N PRO A 44 -10.45 7.41 15.33
CA PRO A 44 -9.75 6.51 16.26
C PRO A 44 -10.63 6.05 17.42
N GLU A 45 -11.50 6.93 17.95
CA GLU A 45 -12.42 6.56 19.02
C GLU A 45 -13.45 5.51 18.57
N GLU A 46 -14.03 5.66 17.38
CA GLU A 46 -14.94 4.64 16.83
C GLU A 46 -14.22 3.29 16.64
N LEU A 47 -12.95 3.31 16.20
CA LEU A 47 -12.16 2.09 16.05
C LEU A 47 -11.85 1.45 17.40
N LYS A 48 -11.49 2.25 18.42
CA LYS A 48 -11.30 1.77 19.81
C LYS A 48 -12.55 1.12 20.36
N GLN A 49 -13.71 1.74 20.14
CA GLN A 49 -14.99 1.17 20.57
C GLN A 49 -15.26 -0.17 19.90
N MET A 50 -14.98 -0.30 18.60
CA MET A 50 -15.09 -1.58 17.90
C MET A 50 -14.17 -2.66 18.50
N MET A 51 -12.94 -2.29 18.86
CA MET A 51 -12.01 -3.19 19.52
C MET A 51 -12.50 -3.61 20.91
N ALA A 52 -13.00 -2.65 21.70
CA ALA A 52 -13.48 -2.88 23.06
C ALA A 52 -14.77 -3.71 23.13
N ASN A 53 -15.66 -3.52 22.17
CA ASN A 53 -16.97 -4.20 22.11
C ASN A 53 -16.88 -5.64 21.58
N GLY A 54 -15.70 -6.12 21.18
CA GLY A 54 -15.53 -7.42 20.56
C GLY A 54 -16.21 -7.52 19.18
N SER A 55 -16.39 -6.40 18.49
CA SER A 55 -16.95 -6.38 17.13
C SER A 55 -16.08 -7.22 16.20
N LYS A 56 -16.72 -8.03 15.35
CA LYS A 56 -15.99 -8.82 14.35
C LYS A 56 -15.64 -7.94 13.17
N PHE A 57 -14.37 -7.61 13.02
CA PHE A 57 -13.83 -6.89 11.87
C PHE A 57 -12.38 -7.31 11.60
N MET A 58 -11.90 -7.00 10.43
CA MET A 58 -10.50 -7.18 10.07
C MET A 58 -9.86 -5.81 9.87
N LEU A 59 -8.81 -5.52 10.63
CA LEU A 59 -8.00 -4.32 10.49
C LEU A 59 -6.81 -4.63 9.58
N ILE A 60 -6.73 -3.95 8.45
CA ILE A 60 -5.73 -4.20 7.41
C ILE A 60 -4.86 -2.97 7.25
N ASP A 61 -3.60 -3.07 7.58
CA ASP A 61 -2.59 -2.05 7.27
C ASP A 61 -2.08 -2.25 5.85
N VAL A 62 -2.28 -1.24 5.01
CA VAL A 62 -1.91 -1.27 3.59
C VAL A 62 -0.59 -0.54 3.29
N ASN A 63 0.17 -0.21 4.32
CA ASN A 63 1.53 0.28 4.15
C ASN A 63 2.46 -0.84 3.60
N PRO A 64 3.57 -0.46 2.95
CA PRO A 64 4.64 -1.40 2.66
C PRO A 64 5.11 -2.14 3.92
N ARG A 65 5.52 -3.41 3.79
CA ARG A 65 5.90 -4.28 4.91
C ARG A 65 6.90 -3.63 5.88
N ALA A 66 7.92 -2.96 5.34
CA ALA A 66 8.93 -2.29 6.16
C ALA A 66 8.36 -1.14 7.03
N GLN A 67 7.26 -0.52 6.62
CA GLN A 67 6.58 0.50 7.42
C GLN A 67 5.68 -0.16 8.47
N PHE A 68 4.94 -1.19 8.10
CA PHE A 68 4.11 -1.98 9.00
C PHE A 68 4.93 -2.58 10.15
N GLU A 69 6.09 -3.17 9.85
CA GLU A 69 6.97 -3.76 10.86
C GLU A 69 7.51 -2.73 11.85
N LYS A 70 7.62 -1.47 11.45
CA LYS A 70 8.04 -0.39 12.34
C LYS A 70 6.90 0.08 13.24
N GLU A 71 5.72 0.27 12.67
CA GLU A 71 4.60 0.87 13.38
C GLU A 71 3.27 0.58 12.69
N THR A 72 2.30 0.11 13.48
CA THR A 72 0.92 -0.08 13.04
C THR A 72 -0.07 0.08 14.21
N ILE A 73 -1.36 0.10 13.91
CA ILE A 73 -2.41 0.04 14.93
C ILE A 73 -2.48 -1.39 15.48
N PRO A 74 -2.56 -1.59 16.81
CA PRO A 74 -2.60 -2.91 17.41
C PRO A 74 -3.66 -3.83 16.81
N GLY A 75 -3.28 -5.07 16.52
CA GLY A 75 -4.17 -6.07 15.93
C GLY A 75 -4.32 -6.00 14.41
N ALA A 76 -3.63 -5.09 13.73
CA ALA A 76 -3.63 -5.01 12.27
C ALA A 76 -2.87 -6.16 11.63
N VAL A 77 -3.37 -6.63 10.49
CA VAL A 77 -2.65 -7.51 9.57
C VAL A 77 -2.13 -6.69 8.39
N ASN A 78 -0.99 -7.05 7.83
CA ASN A 78 -0.45 -6.33 6.69
C ASN A 78 -0.85 -6.99 5.37
N ILE A 79 -1.50 -6.21 4.53
CA ILE A 79 -1.70 -6.51 3.11
C ILE A 79 -1.33 -5.22 2.37
N PRO A 80 -0.10 -5.10 1.87
CA PRO A 80 0.32 -3.91 1.13
C PRO A 80 -0.66 -3.56 0.01
N LEU A 81 -0.84 -2.27 -0.28
CA LEU A 81 -1.80 -1.82 -1.29
C LEU A 81 -1.60 -2.51 -2.65
N GLU A 82 -0.36 -2.81 -2.99
CA GLU A 82 0.02 -3.50 -4.23
C GLU A 82 -0.47 -4.97 -4.28
N GLU A 83 -0.72 -5.56 -3.12
CA GLU A 83 -1.18 -6.96 -2.96
C GLU A 83 -2.67 -7.04 -2.60
N ILE A 84 -3.38 -5.90 -2.51
CA ILE A 84 -4.72 -5.85 -1.94
C ILE A 84 -5.75 -6.67 -2.74
N ASP A 85 -5.68 -6.65 -4.07
CA ASP A 85 -6.61 -7.39 -4.92
C ASP A 85 -6.54 -8.90 -4.66
N GLU A 86 -5.33 -9.44 -4.52
CA GLU A 86 -5.14 -10.86 -4.22
C GLU A 86 -5.47 -11.19 -2.76
N GLY A 87 -5.16 -10.27 -1.84
CA GLY A 87 -5.51 -10.41 -0.44
C GLY A 87 -7.01 -10.48 -0.21
N LEU A 88 -7.77 -9.62 -0.85
CA LEU A 88 -9.24 -9.55 -0.73
C LEU A 88 -9.96 -10.80 -1.25
N LYS A 89 -9.38 -11.53 -2.20
CA LYS A 89 -9.97 -12.79 -2.71
C LYS A 89 -10.07 -13.87 -1.63
N LYS A 90 -9.23 -13.80 -0.60
CA LYS A 90 -9.15 -14.77 0.49
C LYS A 90 -10.04 -14.43 1.68
N ILE A 91 -10.69 -13.26 1.66
CA ILE A 91 -11.52 -12.75 2.76
C ILE A 91 -13.00 -12.92 2.39
N PRO A 92 -13.83 -13.48 3.30
CA PRO A 92 -15.29 -13.54 3.09
C PRO A 92 -15.89 -12.16 2.86
N LYS A 93 -16.84 -12.05 1.93
CA LYS A 93 -17.41 -10.76 1.51
C LYS A 93 -18.26 -10.07 2.57
N ASP A 94 -18.75 -10.78 3.55
CA ASP A 94 -19.50 -10.27 4.71
C ASP A 94 -18.61 -9.74 5.85
N THR A 95 -17.27 -9.83 5.67
CA THR A 95 -16.33 -9.30 6.66
C THR A 95 -16.36 -7.78 6.68
N VAL A 96 -16.46 -7.18 7.86
CA VAL A 96 -16.28 -5.74 8.06
C VAL A 96 -14.80 -5.43 7.95
N LEU A 97 -14.43 -4.51 7.06
CA LEU A 97 -13.04 -4.14 6.80
C LEU A 97 -12.74 -2.73 7.30
N VAL A 98 -11.65 -2.59 8.03
CA VAL A 98 -11.07 -1.30 8.38
C VAL A 98 -9.64 -1.26 7.82
N PHE A 99 -9.37 -0.31 6.96
CA PHE A 99 -8.04 -0.14 6.38
C PHE A 99 -7.26 0.94 7.12
N ALA A 100 -5.97 0.73 7.28
CA ALA A 100 -5.06 1.69 7.89
C ALA A 100 -3.87 1.97 6.97
N CYS A 101 -3.42 3.20 6.99
CA CYS A 101 -2.11 3.62 6.49
C CYS A 101 -1.69 4.90 7.21
N ASN A 102 -0.47 5.39 7.02
CA ASN A 102 0.03 6.53 7.79
C ASN A 102 -0.90 7.75 7.74
N ARG A 103 -1.29 8.23 6.54
CA ARG A 103 -2.00 9.51 6.35
C ARG A 103 -3.40 9.39 5.78
N GLY A 104 -3.84 8.23 5.35
CA GLY A 104 -5.18 8.01 4.81
C GLY A 104 -5.30 7.67 3.32
N PRO A 105 -4.53 8.24 2.38
CA PRO A 105 -4.76 8.04 0.94
C PRO A 105 -4.72 6.59 0.48
N ARG A 106 -3.73 5.80 0.94
CA ARG A 106 -3.64 4.37 0.60
C ARG A 106 -4.79 3.56 1.18
N SER A 107 -5.14 3.82 2.44
CA SER A 107 -6.23 3.09 3.11
C SER A 107 -7.60 3.45 2.54
N SER A 108 -7.81 4.70 2.16
CA SER A 108 -9.00 5.14 1.44
C SER A 108 -9.12 4.47 0.07
N GLN A 109 -8.01 4.35 -0.66
CA GLN A 109 -7.97 3.65 -1.95
C GLN A 109 -8.26 2.15 -1.77
N ALA A 110 -7.67 1.51 -0.75
CA ALA A 110 -7.93 0.10 -0.45
C ALA A 110 -9.41 -0.15 -0.12
N ALA A 111 -10.04 0.74 0.64
CA ALA A 111 -11.47 0.65 0.93
C ALA A 111 -12.32 0.70 -0.34
N LYS A 112 -12.00 1.58 -1.30
CA LYS A 112 -12.69 1.62 -2.61
C LYS A 112 -12.50 0.34 -3.42
N ILE A 113 -11.29 -0.19 -3.44
CA ILE A 113 -11.01 -1.45 -4.14
C ILE A 113 -11.85 -2.57 -3.53
N ALA A 114 -11.95 -2.61 -2.20
CA ALA A 114 -12.77 -3.57 -1.50
C ALA A 114 -14.27 -3.41 -1.81
N GLU A 115 -14.79 -2.19 -1.86
CA GLU A 115 -16.18 -1.91 -2.28
C GLU A 115 -16.43 -2.40 -3.71
N ALA A 116 -15.53 -2.09 -4.65
CA ALA A 116 -15.62 -2.57 -6.01
C ALA A 116 -15.53 -4.11 -6.11
N ALA A 117 -14.84 -4.75 -5.18
CA ALA A 117 -14.75 -6.20 -5.06
C ALA A 117 -15.95 -6.84 -4.34
N GLY A 118 -16.95 -6.05 -3.93
CA GLY A 118 -18.21 -6.53 -3.35
C GLY A 118 -18.25 -6.60 -1.83
N PHE A 119 -17.33 -5.97 -1.12
CA PHE A 119 -17.44 -5.79 0.32
C PHE A 119 -18.41 -4.64 0.63
N THR A 120 -19.35 -4.86 1.55
CA THR A 120 -20.41 -3.90 1.85
C THR A 120 -20.12 -2.99 3.05
N SER A 121 -19.10 -3.34 3.84
CA SER A 121 -18.73 -2.58 5.04
C SER A 121 -17.22 -2.32 5.05
N THR A 122 -16.84 -1.20 4.47
CA THR A 122 -15.45 -0.76 4.35
C THR A 122 -15.28 0.64 4.92
N THR A 123 -14.25 0.83 5.71
CA THR A 123 -13.86 2.12 6.29
C THR A 123 -12.36 2.22 6.36
N PHE A 124 -11.82 3.39 6.68
CA PHE A 124 -10.38 3.55 6.90
C PHE A 124 -10.08 4.46 8.09
N CYS A 125 -8.94 4.25 8.74
CA CYS A 125 -8.44 5.05 9.84
C CYS A 125 -6.95 5.36 9.65
N PRO A 126 -6.55 6.65 9.51
CA PRO A 126 -5.15 7.01 9.42
C PRO A 126 -4.40 6.75 10.74
N ILE A 127 -3.22 6.14 10.66
CA ILE A 127 -2.36 5.87 11.85
C ILE A 127 -1.93 7.17 12.53
N MET A 128 -1.69 8.24 11.76
CA MET A 128 -1.35 9.55 12.35
C MET A 128 -2.47 10.06 13.24
N LYS A 129 -3.72 10.01 12.82
CA LYS A 129 -4.86 10.41 13.66
C LYS A 129 -4.99 9.54 14.90
N TRP A 130 -4.77 8.23 14.75
CA TRP A 130 -4.72 7.30 15.88
C TRP A 130 -3.72 7.75 16.94
N LYS A 131 -2.53 8.15 16.52
CA LYS A 131 -1.46 8.65 17.41
C LYS A 131 -1.76 10.04 17.99
N GLU A 132 -2.31 10.94 17.19
CA GLU A 132 -2.68 12.31 17.65
C GLU A 132 -3.66 12.29 18.82
N GLU A 133 -4.53 11.28 18.89
CA GLU A 133 -5.42 11.06 20.03
C GLU A 133 -4.74 10.34 21.22
N GLY A 134 -3.42 10.17 21.19
CA GLY A 134 -2.65 9.56 22.27
C GLY A 134 -2.73 8.02 22.32
N ASN A 135 -3.26 7.38 21.28
CA ASN A 135 -3.36 5.94 21.23
C ASN A 135 -1.99 5.29 20.92
N LYS A 136 -1.75 4.12 21.52
CA LYS A 136 -0.51 3.38 21.32
C LYS A 136 -0.52 2.67 19.96
N THR A 137 0.64 2.61 19.36
CA THR A 137 0.96 1.77 18.20
C THR A 137 1.85 0.61 18.63
N GLU A 138 1.99 -0.37 17.79
CA GLU A 138 2.90 -1.49 17.99
C GLU A 138 3.72 -1.76 16.72
N ALA A 139 4.80 -2.51 16.87
CA ALA A 139 5.52 -3.05 15.73
C ALA A 139 4.69 -4.16 15.09
N GLY A 140 4.49 -4.09 13.78
CA GLY A 140 3.75 -5.11 13.05
C GLY A 140 4.48 -6.44 13.08
N LYS A 141 3.76 -7.52 13.34
CA LYS A 141 4.31 -8.88 13.27
C LYS A 141 4.23 -9.34 11.83
N GLY A 142 5.36 -9.28 11.12
CA GLY A 142 5.46 -9.92 9.81
C GLY A 142 5.08 -11.38 9.93
N LYS A 143 4.31 -11.90 8.97
CA LYS A 143 4.16 -13.36 8.88
C LYS A 143 5.53 -13.92 8.51
N SER A 144 6.14 -14.62 9.46
CA SER A 144 7.26 -15.50 9.20
C SER A 144 6.84 -16.69 8.34
#